data_6960c3d3618fcbb851d81e09d24058d5
#
_entry.id   6960c3d3618fcbb851d81e09d24058d5
#
_cell.length_a   1.000
_cell.length_b   1.000
_cell.length_c   1.000
_cell.angle_alpha   90.00
_cell.angle_beta   90.00
_cell.angle_gamma   90.00
#
_symmetry.space_group_name_H-M   'P 1'
#
loop_
_entity.id
_entity.type
_entity.pdbx_description
1 polymer ?
#
loop_
_entity_poly.entity_id
_entity_poly.type
_entity_poly.pdbx_seq_one_letter_code
_entity_poly.pdbx_strand_id
1 'polypeptide(L)'
;MTRIGTRDLDVFPLCLGGNVFGWTADRDESFAILDAFTEGGGDFVDTADGYSAWAPGNTGGDSERIIGAWLAARPSAELTIATKVSRHPDFPGLKNIRGAAEASLQRLGVETIDLYYAHYDDPEVPLAEAVSAFGKLVDDGLVRTIGLSNFTPDRMREWMLTAADLGVAQPVALQPHYNLVHRNEVEGEIAPIAEEFDLGILPYYALASGFLTGKYRSPDADGGASPRAKGAAKYATAQGLQVLQVVERIAASHASTMAAVSLAWLREQPHVVAPIASASRVEHVADLLASATLELTHDELEELSVVSEWTPSDI
;
A
#
# COMPACT_ATOMS: atom_id res chain seq x y z
N MET A 1 11.69 11.82 5.03
CA MET A 1 11.22 10.74 5.91
C MET A 1 9.94 11.18 6.58
N THR A 2 8.95 10.31 6.62
CA THR A 2 7.65 10.49 7.32
C THR A 2 7.52 9.44 8.40
N ARG A 3 6.79 9.77 9.49
CA ARG A 3 6.63 8.87 10.63
C ARG A 3 5.28 8.15 10.58
N ILE A 4 5.27 6.85 10.84
CA ILE A 4 4.05 6.06 10.95
C ILE A 4 3.55 6.10 12.40
N GLY A 5 2.42 6.81 12.64
CA GLY A 5 1.79 6.93 13.97
C GLY A 5 2.74 7.50 15.03
N THR A 6 2.49 7.15 16.29
CA THR A 6 3.29 7.57 17.45
C THR A 6 4.57 6.74 17.66
N ARG A 7 4.81 5.70 16.85
CA ARG A 7 5.97 4.79 16.97
C ARG A 7 7.15 5.30 16.15
N ASP A 8 8.37 4.92 16.58
CA ASP A 8 9.62 5.29 15.90
C ASP A 8 9.84 4.42 14.63
N LEU A 9 8.95 4.58 13.65
CA LEU A 9 9.07 4.01 12.33
C LEU A 9 9.04 5.13 11.30
N ASP A 10 10.22 5.69 11.02
CA ASP A 10 10.41 6.70 9.99
C ASP A 10 10.65 6.00 8.65
N VAL A 11 9.91 6.39 7.61
CA VAL A 11 9.96 5.76 6.30
C VAL A 11 10.08 6.80 5.19
N PHE A 12 10.56 6.39 4.02
CA PHE A 12 10.49 7.18 2.82
C PHE A 12 9.02 7.52 2.48
N PRO A 13 8.69 8.74 2.00
CA PRO A 13 7.31 9.17 1.79
C PRO A 13 6.63 8.55 0.54
N LEU A 14 7.07 7.39 0.17
CA LEU A 14 6.51 6.49 -0.84
C LEU A 14 6.84 5.05 -0.48
N CYS A 15 5.86 4.17 -0.53
CA CYS A 15 6.05 2.75 -0.31
C CYS A 15 6.05 2.00 -1.67
N LEU A 16 7.09 1.20 -1.93
CA LEU A 16 7.15 0.38 -3.13
C LEU A 16 6.30 -0.88 -2.96
N GLY A 17 5.25 -1.02 -3.76
CA GLY A 17 4.37 -2.18 -3.72
C GLY A 17 4.94 -3.39 -4.45
N GLY A 18 5.18 -4.48 -3.73
CA GLY A 18 5.72 -5.75 -4.22
C GLY A 18 4.70 -6.68 -4.87
N ASN A 19 3.43 -6.31 -5.03
CA ASN A 19 2.39 -7.17 -5.59
C ASN A 19 2.62 -7.56 -7.07
N VAL A 20 3.61 -6.99 -7.72
CA VAL A 20 4.04 -7.29 -9.09
C VAL A 20 5.18 -8.31 -9.14
N PHE A 21 5.91 -8.49 -8.05
CA PHE A 21 7.07 -9.36 -7.97
C PHE A 21 6.65 -10.83 -8.06
N GLY A 22 7.21 -11.54 -9.03
CA GLY A 22 6.82 -12.90 -9.36
C GLY A 22 5.53 -13.01 -10.18
N TRP A 23 5.00 -11.89 -10.67
CA TRP A 23 3.83 -11.84 -11.55
C TRP A 23 4.14 -11.08 -12.85
N THR A 24 4.07 -9.73 -12.84
CA THR A 24 4.36 -8.89 -14.02
C THR A 24 5.81 -8.40 -14.06
N ALA A 25 6.53 -8.51 -12.97
CA ALA A 25 7.97 -8.37 -12.87
C ALA A 25 8.54 -9.73 -12.44
N ASP A 26 9.39 -10.33 -13.27
CA ASP A 26 10.11 -11.54 -12.89
C ASP A 26 11.17 -11.23 -11.82
N ARG A 27 11.98 -12.24 -11.47
CA ARG A 27 13.00 -12.07 -10.43
C ARG A 27 14.02 -10.99 -10.77
N ASP A 28 14.53 -11.00 -12.00
CA ASP A 28 15.62 -10.11 -12.41
C ASP A 28 15.12 -8.66 -12.56
N GLU A 29 13.93 -8.47 -13.13
CA GLU A 29 13.25 -7.17 -13.17
C GLU A 29 12.91 -6.66 -11.77
N SER A 30 12.43 -7.54 -10.86
CA SER A 30 12.15 -7.17 -9.48
C SER A 30 13.41 -6.71 -8.74
N PHE A 31 14.54 -7.36 -9.00
CA PHE A 31 15.83 -6.96 -8.43
C PHE A 31 16.27 -5.60 -8.96
N ALA A 32 16.15 -5.35 -10.27
CA ALA A 32 16.46 -4.05 -10.88
C ALA A 32 15.56 -2.93 -10.31
N ILE A 33 14.26 -3.22 -10.08
CA ILE A 33 13.32 -2.28 -9.46
C ILE A 33 13.73 -1.96 -8.03
N LEU A 34 14.06 -2.97 -7.21
CA LEU A 34 14.50 -2.78 -5.82
C LEU A 34 15.83 -2.02 -5.76
N ASP A 35 16.78 -2.31 -6.65
CA ASP A 35 18.05 -1.58 -6.75
C ASP A 35 17.80 -0.11 -7.08
N ALA A 36 17.05 0.19 -8.14
CA ALA A 36 16.76 1.55 -8.54
C ALA A 36 15.98 2.33 -7.46
N PHE A 37 15.09 1.66 -6.73
CA PHE A 37 14.33 2.29 -5.64
C PHE A 37 15.23 2.66 -4.47
N THR A 38 16.10 1.74 -4.03
CA THR A 38 17.01 2.01 -2.91
C THR A 38 18.14 2.97 -3.27
N GLU A 39 18.68 2.90 -4.49
CA GLU A 39 19.65 3.87 -5.00
C GLU A 39 19.07 5.29 -5.07
N GLY A 40 17.76 5.40 -5.32
CA GLY A 40 17.00 6.65 -5.28
C GLY A 40 16.60 7.13 -3.88
N GLY A 41 17.04 6.45 -2.82
CA GLY A 41 16.77 6.79 -1.41
C GLY A 41 15.51 6.18 -0.83
N GLY A 42 14.80 5.33 -1.57
CA GLY A 42 13.65 4.59 -1.06
C GLY A 42 14.07 3.47 -0.10
N ASP A 43 13.34 3.31 0.99
CA ASP A 43 13.63 2.32 2.03
C ASP A 43 12.42 1.53 2.49
N PHE A 44 11.23 1.78 1.91
CA PHE A 44 9.99 1.20 2.38
C PHE A 44 9.31 0.34 1.32
N VAL A 45 9.10 -0.94 1.61
CA VAL A 45 8.49 -1.92 0.68
C VAL A 45 7.30 -2.62 1.32
N ASP A 46 6.20 -2.74 0.57
CA ASP A 46 4.98 -3.44 0.97
C ASP A 46 4.82 -4.75 0.19
N THR A 47 4.62 -5.85 0.90
CA THR A 47 4.32 -7.17 0.33
C THR A 47 3.20 -7.87 1.10
N ALA A 48 2.93 -9.14 0.82
CA ALA A 48 2.02 -10.01 1.56
C ALA A 48 2.35 -11.48 1.29
N ASP A 49 1.97 -12.37 2.22
CA ASP A 49 2.11 -13.82 2.06
C ASP A 49 1.33 -14.37 0.85
N GLY A 50 0.17 -13.77 0.51
CA GLY A 50 -0.65 -14.15 -0.63
C GLY A 50 -0.28 -13.49 -1.96
N TYR A 51 0.69 -12.56 -2.00
CA TYR A 51 0.98 -11.85 -3.25
C TYR A 51 1.53 -12.79 -4.31
N SER A 52 1.07 -12.54 -5.53
CA SER A 52 1.36 -13.30 -6.75
C SER A 52 0.84 -14.75 -6.77
N ALA A 53 0.07 -15.21 -5.78
CA ALA A 53 -0.58 -16.51 -5.79
C ALA A 53 -1.52 -16.71 -6.98
N TRP A 54 -2.07 -15.62 -7.53
CA TRP A 54 -2.94 -15.63 -8.72
C TRP A 54 -2.20 -15.83 -10.05
N ALA A 55 -0.87 -15.74 -10.06
CA ALA A 55 -0.08 -15.93 -11.27
C ALA A 55 0.10 -17.44 -11.56
N PRO A 56 0.00 -17.87 -12.83
CA PRO A 56 0.16 -19.28 -13.17
C PRO A 56 1.49 -19.86 -12.69
N GLY A 57 1.43 -20.96 -11.96
CA GLY A 57 2.59 -21.65 -11.41
C GLY A 57 3.04 -21.18 -10.03
N ASN A 58 2.48 -20.11 -9.51
CA ASN A 58 2.76 -19.62 -8.16
C ASN A 58 1.85 -20.26 -7.11
N THR A 59 2.31 -20.27 -5.87
CA THR A 59 1.57 -20.81 -4.72
C THR A 59 1.43 -19.81 -3.57
N GLY A 60 1.78 -18.54 -3.79
CA GLY A 60 1.88 -17.49 -2.79
C GLY A 60 3.23 -17.44 -2.09
N GLY A 61 3.51 -16.30 -1.44
CA GLY A 61 4.80 -15.98 -0.87
C GLY A 61 5.89 -15.68 -1.90
N ASP A 62 5.54 -15.59 -3.19
CA ASP A 62 6.51 -15.40 -4.27
C ASP A 62 7.16 -14.02 -4.20
N SER A 63 6.36 -12.99 -3.90
CA SER A 63 6.85 -11.63 -3.68
C SER A 63 7.81 -11.57 -2.48
N GLU A 64 7.45 -12.18 -1.35
CA GLU A 64 8.33 -12.22 -0.16
C GLU A 64 9.63 -12.98 -0.44
N ARG A 65 9.58 -14.10 -1.17
CA ARG A 65 10.79 -14.85 -1.56
C ARG A 65 11.72 -14.04 -2.46
N ILE A 66 11.17 -13.23 -3.35
CA ILE A 66 11.97 -12.34 -4.22
C ILE A 66 12.66 -11.26 -3.39
N ILE A 67 11.91 -10.60 -2.48
CA ILE A 67 12.47 -9.58 -1.58
C ILE A 67 13.55 -10.19 -0.68
N GLY A 68 13.29 -11.35 -0.08
CA GLY A 68 14.27 -12.06 0.75
C GLY A 68 15.54 -12.46 0.00
N ALA A 69 15.39 -12.95 -1.24
CA ALA A 69 16.54 -13.26 -2.09
C ALA A 69 17.34 -12.01 -2.50
N TRP A 70 16.67 -10.88 -2.68
CA TRP A 70 17.32 -9.59 -2.94
C TRP A 70 18.11 -9.11 -1.72
N LEU A 71 17.52 -9.16 -0.51
CA LEU A 71 18.19 -8.82 0.76
C LEU A 71 19.42 -9.71 0.99
N ALA A 72 19.31 -11.02 0.78
CA ALA A 72 20.42 -11.95 0.92
C ALA A 72 21.59 -11.63 -0.04
N ALA A 73 21.30 -11.10 -1.24
CA ALA A 73 22.31 -10.69 -2.20
C ALA A 73 22.89 -9.30 -1.91
N ARG A 74 22.30 -8.52 -1.00
CA ARG A 74 22.66 -7.13 -0.65
C ARG A 74 22.67 -6.92 0.87
N PRO A 75 23.65 -7.51 1.59
CA PRO A 75 23.64 -7.52 3.07
C PRO A 75 23.75 -6.13 3.73
N SER A 76 24.12 -5.11 2.96
CA SER A 76 24.21 -3.72 3.45
C SER A 76 22.95 -2.90 3.13
N ALA A 77 21.96 -3.48 2.44
CA ALA A 77 20.72 -2.78 2.16
C ALA A 77 19.84 -2.76 3.43
N GLU A 78 19.32 -1.59 3.73
CA GLU A 78 18.35 -1.39 4.80
C GLU A 78 16.99 -1.14 4.18
N LEU A 79 16.01 -2.01 4.48
CA LEU A 79 14.62 -1.85 4.08
C LEU A 79 13.71 -1.94 5.28
N THR A 80 12.77 -1.04 5.36
CA THR A 80 11.56 -1.18 6.19
C THR A 80 10.57 -2.05 5.42
N ILE A 81 10.17 -3.17 5.99
CA ILE A 81 9.33 -4.17 5.31
C ILE A 81 7.96 -4.23 5.97
N ALA A 82 6.94 -3.91 5.18
CA ALA A 82 5.56 -4.23 5.50
C ALA A 82 5.15 -5.53 4.80
N THR A 83 4.57 -6.48 5.56
CA THR A 83 3.90 -7.65 4.99
C THR A 83 2.60 -7.94 5.70
N LYS A 84 1.83 -8.94 5.24
CA LYS A 84 0.45 -9.13 5.67
C LYS A 84 0.10 -10.60 5.78
N VAL A 85 -0.74 -10.95 6.75
CA VAL A 85 -1.41 -12.24 6.78
C VAL A 85 -2.68 -12.17 5.91
N SER A 86 -2.69 -12.93 4.81
CA SER A 86 -3.73 -12.90 3.79
C SER A 86 -4.92 -13.81 4.09
N ARG A 87 -6.04 -13.51 3.44
CA ARG A 87 -7.23 -14.34 3.37
C ARG A 87 -7.26 -15.10 2.02
N HIS A 88 -6.30 -15.98 1.80
CA HIS A 88 -6.31 -16.85 0.61
C HIS A 88 -6.76 -18.26 1.02
N PRO A 89 -7.48 -19.03 0.17
CA PRO A 89 -7.96 -20.38 0.52
C PRO A 89 -6.86 -21.34 0.99
N ASP A 90 -5.65 -21.17 0.49
CA ASP A 90 -4.49 -22.02 0.83
C ASP A 90 -3.67 -21.48 2.01
N PHE A 91 -4.07 -20.32 2.60
CA PHE A 91 -3.41 -19.71 3.74
C PHE A 91 -4.34 -19.66 4.95
N PRO A 92 -3.85 -19.95 6.16
CA PRO A 92 -4.70 -20.02 7.35
C PRO A 92 -5.33 -18.68 7.77
N GLY A 93 -4.85 -17.57 7.25
CA GLY A 93 -5.35 -16.24 7.59
C GLY A 93 -5.25 -15.97 9.09
N LEU A 94 -6.26 -15.29 9.65
CA LEU A 94 -6.31 -14.99 11.08
C LEU A 94 -6.48 -16.21 11.97
N LYS A 95 -6.73 -17.39 11.41
CA LYS A 95 -6.81 -18.66 12.20
C LYS A 95 -5.45 -19.18 12.65
N ASN A 96 -4.34 -18.73 12.03
CA ASN A 96 -2.97 -19.08 12.46
C ASN A 96 -1.99 -17.92 12.20
N ILE A 97 -2.22 -16.81 12.86
CA ILE A 97 -1.43 -15.57 12.70
C ILE A 97 0.06 -15.82 12.97
N ARG A 98 0.39 -16.56 14.04
CA ARG A 98 1.79 -16.84 14.39
C ARG A 98 2.50 -17.65 13.30
N GLY A 99 1.90 -18.75 12.86
CA GLY A 99 2.49 -19.58 11.81
C GLY A 99 2.64 -18.81 10.48
N ALA A 100 1.70 -17.90 10.16
CA ALA A 100 1.80 -17.05 9.00
C ALA A 100 2.97 -16.06 9.12
N ALA A 101 3.15 -15.41 10.28
CA ALA A 101 4.25 -14.50 10.53
C ALA A 101 5.61 -15.20 10.46
N GLU A 102 5.76 -16.36 11.11
CA GLU A 102 6.99 -17.18 11.09
C GLU A 102 7.35 -17.62 9.65
N ALA A 103 6.35 -18.00 8.85
CA ALA A 103 6.55 -18.34 7.44
C ALA A 103 6.96 -17.12 6.59
N SER A 104 6.42 -15.92 6.86
CA SER A 104 6.82 -14.66 6.20
C SER A 104 8.26 -14.28 6.58
N LEU A 105 8.63 -14.35 7.86
CA LEU A 105 10.01 -14.14 8.34
C LEU A 105 11.00 -15.06 7.62
N GLN A 106 10.65 -16.35 7.47
CA GLN A 106 11.48 -17.31 6.75
C GLN A 106 11.63 -16.98 5.27
N ARG A 107 10.54 -16.58 4.58
CA ARG A 107 10.60 -16.22 3.16
C ARG A 107 11.38 -14.93 2.91
N LEU A 108 11.22 -13.95 3.79
CA LEU A 108 11.94 -12.67 3.74
C LEU A 108 13.39 -12.79 4.21
N GLY A 109 13.72 -13.81 5.02
CA GLY A 109 15.05 -13.98 5.58
C GLY A 109 15.41 -12.93 6.62
N VAL A 110 14.44 -12.40 7.36
CA VAL A 110 14.60 -11.39 8.41
C VAL A 110 14.18 -11.94 9.77
N GLU A 111 14.70 -11.38 10.86
CA GLU A 111 14.37 -11.78 12.23
C GLU A 111 13.10 -11.09 12.75
N THR A 112 12.79 -9.90 12.24
CA THR A 112 11.64 -9.08 12.66
C THR A 112 10.99 -8.45 11.43
N ILE A 113 9.66 -8.45 11.38
CA ILE A 113 8.85 -7.69 10.41
C ILE A 113 8.62 -6.29 10.97
N ASP A 114 8.90 -5.24 10.21
CA ASP A 114 8.74 -3.86 10.68
C ASP A 114 7.27 -3.47 10.83
N LEU A 115 6.43 -3.82 9.85
CA LEU A 115 4.99 -3.55 9.88
C LEU A 115 4.20 -4.77 9.39
N TYR A 116 3.39 -5.36 10.27
CA TYR A 116 2.63 -6.55 9.96
C TYR A 116 1.13 -6.26 9.96
N TYR A 117 0.48 -6.47 8.81
CA TYR A 117 -0.94 -6.19 8.67
C TYR A 117 -1.83 -7.42 8.89
N ALA A 118 -2.94 -7.21 9.61
CA ALA A 118 -4.14 -8.00 9.37
C ALA A 118 -4.73 -7.54 8.02
N HIS A 119 -4.59 -8.39 6.99
CA HIS A 119 -4.89 -8.01 5.60
C HIS A 119 -6.39 -7.88 5.34
N TYR A 120 -7.19 -8.73 5.99
CA TYR A 120 -8.64 -8.72 5.94
C TYR A 120 -9.21 -9.15 7.29
N ASP A 121 -10.40 -8.63 7.64
CA ASP A 121 -11.18 -9.15 8.75
C ASP A 121 -11.67 -10.58 8.45
N ASP A 122 -11.75 -11.39 9.48
CA ASP A 122 -12.35 -12.73 9.43
C ASP A 122 -13.40 -12.85 10.55
N PRO A 123 -14.69 -12.70 10.22
CA PRO A 123 -15.76 -12.79 11.21
C PRO A 123 -15.86 -14.16 11.91
N GLU A 124 -15.23 -15.21 11.38
CA GLU A 124 -15.19 -16.53 12.03
C GLU A 124 -14.13 -16.59 13.15
N VAL A 125 -13.23 -15.62 13.23
CA VAL A 125 -12.22 -15.50 14.27
C VAL A 125 -12.66 -14.45 15.29
N PRO A 126 -12.82 -14.79 16.58
CA PRO A 126 -13.11 -13.79 17.61
C PRO A 126 -12.06 -12.68 17.62
N LEU A 127 -12.49 -11.42 17.57
CA LEU A 127 -11.57 -10.29 17.44
C LEU A 127 -10.52 -10.27 18.55
N ALA A 128 -10.91 -10.54 19.78
CA ALA A 128 -9.99 -10.54 20.92
C ALA A 128 -8.87 -11.60 20.78
N GLU A 129 -9.14 -12.73 20.11
CA GLU A 129 -8.12 -13.75 19.81
C GLU A 129 -7.12 -13.23 18.78
N ALA A 130 -7.60 -12.58 17.69
CA ALA A 130 -6.73 -11.97 16.70
C ALA A 130 -5.87 -10.87 17.32
N VAL A 131 -6.48 -9.93 18.07
CA VAL A 131 -5.79 -8.85 18.78
C VAL A 131 -4.72 -9.39 19.71
N SER A 132 -5.05 -10.39 20.55
CA SER A 132 -4.09 -11.03 21.46
C SER A 132 -2.94 -11.69 20.69
N ALA A 133 -3.22 -12.36 19.57
CA ALA A 133 -2.20 -13.03 18.78
C ALA A 133 -1.23 -12.04 18.14
N PHE A 134 -1.72 -10.92 17.58
CA PHE A 134 -0.87 -9.85 17.06
C PHE A 134 -0.03 -9.20 18.17
N GLY A 135 -0.64 -8.92 19.34
CA GLY A 135 0.08 -8.39 20.50
C GLY A 135 1.25 -9.30 20.91
N LYS A 136 1.03 -10.61 20.95
CA LYS A 136 2.10 -11.58 21.24
C LYS A 136 3.24 -11.59 20.23
N LEU A 137 2.98 -11.32 18.94
CA LEU A 137 4.05 -11.21 17.96
C LEU A 137 4.96 -10.01 18.25
N VAL A 138 4.38 -8.91 18.75
CA VAL A 138 5.15 -7.73 19.16
C VAL A 138 5.94 -8.01 20.43
N ASP A 139 5.32 -8.62 21.44
CA ASP A 139 5.97 -8.97 22.71
C ASP A 139 7.16 -9.93 22.50
N ASP A 140 7.02 -10.88 21.56
CA ASP A 140 8.05 -11.86 21.20
C ASP A 140 9.12 -11.29 20.25
N GLY A 141 8.98 -10.02 19.79
CA GLY A 141 9.94 -9.35 18.91
C GLY A 141 9.90 -9.81 17.45
N LEU A 142 8.92 -10.63 17.06
CA LEU A 142 8.76 -11.11 15.67
C LEU A 142 8.21 -10.01 14.74
N VAL A 143 7.48 -9.06 15.32
CA VAL A 143 6.84 -7.92 14.64
C VAL A 143 7.14 -6.65 15.44
N ARG A 144 7.53 -5.56 14.76
CA ARG A 144 7.77 -4.27 15.42
C ARG A 144 6.47 -3.49 15.62
N THR A 145 5.65 -3.40 14.57
CA THR A 145 4.40 -2.63 14.57
C THR A 145 3.29 -3.36 13.82
N ILE A 146 2.05 -3.04 14.13
CA ILE A 146 0.84 -3.65 13.59
C ILE A 146 0.10 -2.66 12.70
N GLY A 147 -0.54 -3.14 11.62
CA GLY A 147 -1.47 -2.38 10.80
C GLY A 147 -2.75 -3.15 10.50
N LEU A 148 -3.78 -2.44 10.05
CA LEU A 148 -5.05 -3.00 9.60
C LEU A 148 -5.30 -2.63 8.13
N SER A 149 -5.87 -3.57 7.37
CA SER A 149 -6.28 -3.35 5.99
C SER A 149 -7.60 -4.06 5.72
N ASN A 150 -8.51 -3.41 4.97
CA ASN A 150 -9.82 -3.97 4.61
C ASN A 150 -10.69 -4.38 5.82
N PHE A 151 -10.65 -3.61 6.88
CA PHE A 151 -11.58 -3.66 8.00
C PHE A 151 -12.60 -2.54 7.87
N THR A 152 -13.82 -2.75 8.34
CA THR A 152 -14.79 -1.64 8.48
C THR A 152 -14.36 -0.68 9.58
N PRO A 153 -14.76 0.62 9.54
CA PRO A 153 -14.44 1.60 10.58
C PRO A 153 -14.82 1.14 11.98
N ASP A 154 -15.99 0.50 12.15
CA ASP A 154 -16.44 -0.03 13.45
C ASP A 154 -15.51 -1.15 13.95
N ARG A 155 -15.04 -2.03 13.04
CA ARG A 155 -14.10 -3.10 13.39
C ARG A 155 -12.70 -2.58 13.70
N MET A 156 -12.26 -1.51 13.03
CA MET A 156 -11.00 -0.84 13.37
C MET A 156 -11.08 -0.26 14.80
N ARG A 157 -12.17 0.45 15.12
CA ARG A 157 -12.38 1.01 16.47
C ARG A 157 -12.47 -0.09 17.52
N GLU A 158 -13.21 -1.17 17.24
CA GLU A 158 -13.30 -2.32 18.16
C GLU A 158 -11.93 -2.96 18.39
N TRP A 159 -11.08 -3.06 17.36
CA TRP A 159 -9.70 -3.55 17.51
C TRP A 159 -8.89 -2.66 18.46
N MET A 160 -8.91 -1.34 18.24
CA MET A 160 -8.17 -0.39 19.06
C MET A 160 -8.59 -0.47 20.54
N LEU A 161 -9.89 -0.50 20.81
CA LEU A 161 -10.42 -0.58 22.18
C LEU A 161 -10.08 -1.94 22.82
N THR A 162 -10.22 -3.04 22.07
CA THR A 162 -9.87 -4.39 22.56
C THR A 162 -8.38 -4.50 22.88
N ALA A 163 -7.50 -3.93 22.05
CA ALA A 163 -6.07 -3.92 22.33
C ALA A 163 -5.72 -3.13 23.58
N ALA A 164 -6.38 -1.98 23.80
CA ALA A 164 -6.24 -1.18 25.01
C ALA A 164 -6.71 -1.96 26.26
N ASP A 165 -7.86 -2.60 26.20
CA ASP A 165 -8.41 -3.40 27.30
C ASP A 165 -7.54 -4.61 27.66
N LEU A 166 -6.93 -5.26 26.66
CA LEU A 166 -6.00 -6.35 26.86
C LEU A 166 -4.58 -5.91 27.25
N GLY A 167 -4.28 -4.61 27.15
CA GLY A 167 -2.94 -4.07 27.43
C GLY A 167 -1.87 -4.53 26.43
N VAL A 168 -2.25 -4.81 25.18
CA VAL A 168 -1.34 -5.25 24.12
C VAL A 168 -1.06 -4.14 23.10
N ALA A 169 -0.08 -4.35 22.22
CA ALA A 169 0.26 -3.39 21.18
C ALA A 169 -0.95 -3.07 20.27
N GLN A 170 -1.19 -1.78 20.07
CA GLN A 170 -2.21 -1.28 19.15
C GLN A 170 -1.66 -1.11 17.74
N PRO A 171 -2.51 -1.23 16.69
CA PRO A 171 -2.16 -0.82 15.33
C PRO A 171 -1.66 0.64 15.27
N VAL A 172 -0.74 0.91 14.35
CA VAL A 172 -0.19 2.25 14.08
C VAL A 172 -0.51 2.72 12.67
N ALA A 173 -1.03 1.83 11.82
CA ALA A 173 -1.25 2.10 10.41
C ALA A 173 -2.56 1.50 9.90
N LEU A 174 -3.19 2.22 8.97
CA LEU A 174 -4.31 1.75 8.15
C LEU A 174 -3.88 1.70 6.69
N GLN A 175 -4.26 0.63 6.00
CA GLN A 175 -3.97 0.49 4.57
C GLN A 175 -5.28 0.38 3.78
N PRO A 176 -5.91 1.51 3.39
CA PRO A 176 -7.16 1.54 2.63
C PRO A 176 -6.93 1.72 1.12
N HIS A 177 -7.98 1.47 0.33
CA HIS A 177 -8.06 1.88 -1.07
C HIS A 177 -8.28 3.40 -1.15
N TYR A 178 -7.29 4.16 -1.65
CA TYR A 178 -7.39 5.61 -1.74
C TYR A 178 -6.59 6.17 -2.92
N ASN A 179 -7.22 7.02 -3.72
CA ASN A 179 -6.61 7.75 -4.83
C ASN A 179 -7.56 8.86 -5.32
N LEU A 180 -7.12 9.69 -6.27
CA LEU A 180 -7.89 10.80 -6.86
C LEU A 180 -9.27 10.42 -7.46
N VAL A 181 -9.52 9.15 -7.77
CA VAL A 181 -10.80 8.68 -8.34
C VAL A 181 -11.48 7.65 -7.43
N HIS A 182 -11.06 7.56 -6.16
CA HIS A 182 -11.66 6.74 -5.11
C HIS A 182 -11.35 7.36 -3.74
N ARG A 183 -12.20 8.27 -3.26
CA ARG A 183 -11.96 9.11 -2.09
C ARG A 183 -12.93 8.89 -0.93
N ASN A 184 -14.18 8.59 -1.25
CA ASN A 184 -15.32 8.62 -0.32
C ASN A 184 -15.11 7.81 0.95
N GLU A 185 -14.68 6.55 0.84
CA GLU A 185 -14.48 5.65 1.97
C GLU A 185 -13.44 6.21 2.96
N VAL A 186 -12.31 6.69 2.43
CA VAL A 186 -11.24 7.17 3.30
C VAL A 186 -11.61 8.49 3.94
N GLU A 187 -12.05 9.48 3.16
CA GLU A 187 -12.32 10.82 3.66
C GLU A 187 -13.57 10.87 4.55
N GLY A 188 -14.59 10.03 4.24
CA GLY A 188 -15.83 10.00 5.00
C GLY A 188 -15.79 9.12 6.24
N GLU A 189 -15.03 8.04 6.22
CA GLU A 189 -15.16 6.97 7.22
C GLU A 189 -13.83 6.59 7.91
N ILE A 190 -12.72 6.48 7.17
CA ILE A 190 -11.44 5.97 7.70
C ILE A 190 -10.59 7.09 8.31
N ALA A 191 -10.54 8.27 7.67
CA ALA A 191 -9.76 9.39 8.20
C ALA A 191 -10.19 9.82 9.62
N PRO A 192 -11.49 9.83 9.99
CA PRO A 192 -11.89 10.05 11.37
C PRO A 192 -11.33 9.03 12.36
N ILE A 193 -11.16 7.75 11.96
CA ILE A 193 -10.53 6.73 12.80
C ILE A 193 -9.02 6.99 12.93
N ALA A 194 -8.39 7.37 11.82
CA ALA A 194 -6.97 7.72 11.82
C ALA A 194 -6.68 8.91 12.74
N GLU A 195 -7.55 9.93 12.72
CA GLU A 195 -7.45 11.10 13.63
C GLU A 195 -7.70 10.70 15.09
N GLU A 196 -8.75 9.91 15.37
CA GLU A 196 -9.13 9.50 16.74
C GLU A 196 -8.01 8.73 17.44
N PHE A 197 -7.26 7.89 16.70
CA PHE A 197 -6.25 7.00 17.27
C PHE A 197 -4.82 7.33 16.84
N ASP A 198 -4.58 8.43 16.15
CA ASP A 198 -3.27 8.87 15.63
C ASP A 198 -2.60 7.79 14.76
N LEU A 199 -3.34 7.30 13.74
CA LEU A 199 -2.90 6.26 12.83
C LEU A 199 -2.41 6.84 11.51
N GLY A 200 -1.33 6.26 10.97
CA GLY A 200 -0.86 6.58 9.63
C GLY A 200 -1.69 5.87 8.55
N ILE A 201 -2.01 6.57 7.46
CA ILE A 201 -2.70 5.99 6.29
C ILE A 201 -1.67 5.67 5.21
N LEU A 202 -1.68 4.42 4.71
CA LEU A 202 -0.84 3.95 3.61
C LEU A 202 -1.75 3.48 2.45
N PRO A 203 -2.12 4.38 1.54
CA PRO A 203 -3.06 4.07 0.46
C PRO A 203 -2.58 3.00 -0.50
N TYR A 204 -3.33 1.90 -0.69
CA TYR A 204 -3.13 1.00 -1.82
C TYR A 204 -3.97 1.43 -3.03
N TYR A 205 -3.67 0.89 -4.23
CA TYR A 205 -4.20 1.37 -5.50
C TYR A 205 -4.02 2.89 -5.72
N ALA A 206 -2.97 3.46 -5.18
CA ALA A 206 -2.67 4.89 -5.25
C ALA A 206 -2.71 5.48 -6.69
N LEU A 207 -2.40 4.65 -7.70
CA LEU A 207 -2.50 5.00 -9.13
C LEU A 207 -3.72 4.40 -9.85
N ALA A 208 -4.77 3.96 -9.12
CA ALA A 208 -6.00 3.42 -9.68
C ALA A 208 -5.75 2.32 -10.74
N SER A 209 -4.96 1.28 -10.39
CA SER A 209 -4.51 0.23 -11.32
C SER A 209 -3.74 0.74 -12.55
N GLY A 210 -3.15 1.94 -12.47
CA GLY A 210 -2.44 2.60 -13.55
C GLY A 210 -3.31 3.56 -14.38
N PHE A 211 -4.58 3.76 -14.06
CA PHE A 211 -5.44 4.75 -14.71
C PHE A 211 -4.84 6.16 -14.60
N LEU A 212 -4.40 6.56 -13.42
CA LEU A 212 -3.84 7.88 -13.14
C LEU A 212 -2.45 8.13 -13.79
N THR A 213 -1.89 7.14 -14.49
CA THR A 213 -0.73 7.36 -15.38
C THR A 213 -1.11 7.86 -16.76
N GLY A 214 -2.42 7.97 -17.07
CA GLY A 214 -2.93 8.43 -18.36
C GLY A 214 -2.93 7.39 -19.48
N LYS A 215 -2.53 6.13 -19.21
CA LYS A 215 -2.44 5.05 -20.23
C LYS A 215 -3.81 4.52 -20.66
N TYR A 216 -4.83 4.63 -19.82
CA TYR A 216 -6.14 4.03 -20.02
C TYR A 216 -7.22 5.12 -20.04
N ARG A 217 -7.53 5.64 -21.24
CA ARG A 217 -8.47 6.77 -21.42
C ARG A 217 -9.82 6.36 -22.00
N SER A 218 -10.08 5.07 -22.17
CA SER A 218 -11.34 4.55 -22.69
C SER A 218 -11.79 3.35 -21.87
N PRO A 219 -13.12 3.19 -21.60
CA PRO A 219 -13.66 1.97 -20.99
C PRO A 219 -13.37 0.71 -21.81
N ASP A 220 -13.25 0.86 -23.13
CA ASP A 220 -12.93 -0.20 -24.09
C ASP A 220 -11.41 -0.32 -24.36
N ALA A 221 -10.59 0.43 -23.60
CA ALA A 221 -9.16 0.38 -23.74
C ALA A 221 -8.70 -1.05 -23.42
N ASP A 222 -8.55 -1.83 -24.49
CA ASP A 222 -8.01 -3.17 -24.48
C ASP A 222 -6.48 -3.11 -24.18
N GLY A 223 -6.11 -2.39 -23.18
CA GLY A 223 -4.78 -1.97 -22.68
C GLY A 223 -3.56 -2.78 -23.11
N GLY A 224 -3.61 -3.36 -24.29
CA GLY A 224 -2.64 -4.31 -24.77
C GLY A 224 -2.58 -5.51 -23.80
N ALA A 225 -1.50 -6.21 -23.73
CA ALA A 225 -1.30 -7.39 -22.88
C ALA A 225 -1.20 -7.11 -21.36
N SER A 226 -1.60 -5.93 -20.87
CA SER A 226 -1.50 -5.62 -19.43
C SER A 226 -2.65 -6.25 -18.62
N PRO A 227 -2.38 -7.12 -17.66
CA PRO A 227 -3.40 -7.70 -16.77
C PRO A 227 -4.17 -6.65 -15.96
N ARG A 228 -3.64 -5.42 -15.83
CA ARG A 228 -4.22 -4.31 -15.06
C ARG A 228 -5.20 -3.46 -15.86
N ALA A 229 -5.20 -3.54 -17.20
CA ALA A 229 -6.03 -2.70 -18.06
C ALA A 229 -7.52 -2.76 -17.68
N LYS A 230 -8.03 -3.97 -17.45
CA LYS A 230 -9.43 -4.18 -17.04
C LYS A 230 -9.75 -3.50 -15.69
N GLY A 231 -8.82 -3.51 -14.74
CA GLY A 231 -8.97 -2.82 -13.45
C GLY A 231 -8.93 -1.31 -13.57
N ALA A 232 -8.14 -0.77 -14.51
CA ALA A 232 -8.02 0.64 -14.78
C ALA A 232 -9.23 1.20 -15.56
N ALA A 233 -9.78 0.42 -16.50
CA ALA A 233 -10.88 0.83 -17.38
C ALA A 233 -12.14 1.26 -16.61
N LYS A 234 -12.40 0.71 -15.43
CA LYS A 234 -13.56 1.09 -14.59
C LYS A 234 -13.54 2.57 -14.15
N TYR A 235 -12.36 3.19 -14.12
CA TYR A 235 -12.19 4.58 -13.75
C TYR A 235 -12.31 5.54 -14.93
N ALA A 236 -12.39 5.05 -16.19
CA ALA A 236 -12.54 5.87 -17.39
C ALA A 236 -13.99 6.40 -17.53
N THR A 237 -14.54 6.97 -16.47
CA THR A 237 -15.80 7.70 -16.41
C THR A 237 -15.61 9.13 -16.91
N ALA A 238 -16.72 9.86 -17.13
CA ALA A 238 -16.65 11.28 -17.51
C ALA A 238 -15.84 12.09 -16.48
N GLN A 239 -16.08 11.89 -15.19
CA GLN A 239 -15.33 12.53 -14.11
C GLN A 239 -13.86 12.07 -14.08
N GLY A 240 -13.60 10.77 -14.16
CA GLY A 240 -12.24 10.26 -14.19
C GLY A 240 -11.41 10.84 -15.32
N LEU A 241 -12.01 11.05 -16.50
CA LEU A 241 -11.34 11.69 -17.63
C LEU A 241 -11.07 13.19 -17.37
N GLN A 242 -11.96 13.89 -16.66
CA GLN A 242 -11.71 15.29 -16.24
C GLN A 242 -10.55 15.34 -15.23
N VAL A 243 -10.51 14.43 -14.26
CA VAL A 243 -9.36 14.30 -13.33
C VAL A 243 -8.06 14.11 -14.11
N LEU A 244 -8.04 13.18 -15.11
CA LEU A 244 -6.84 12.97 -15.93
C LEU A 244 -6.39 14.24 -16.68
N GLN A 245 -7.32 15.06 -17.19
CA GLN A 245 -6.97 16.32 -17.88
C GLN A 245 -6.27 17.31 -16.94
N VAL A 246 -6.76 17.44 -15.71
CA VAL A 246 -6.13 18.33 -14.71
C VAL A 246 -4.77 17.78 -14.30
N VAL A 247 -4.66 16.48 -13.99
CA VAL A 247 -3.39 15.83 -13.65
C VAL A 247 -2.36 15.99 -14.77
N GLU A 248 -2.76 15.80 -16.03
CA GLU A 248 -1.87 15.95 -17.20
C GLU A 248 -1.34 17.39 -17.36
N ARG A 249 -2.21 18.38 -17.18
CA ARG A 249 -1.84 19.79 -17.26
C ARG A 249 -0.85 20.18 -16.16
N ILE A 250 -1.11 19.74 -14.91
CA ILE A 250 -0.21 20.00 -13.77
C ILE A 250 1.12 19.25 -13.96
N ALA A 251 1.10 18.01 -14.44
CA ALA A 251 2.32 17.27 -14.74
C ALA A 251 3.18 18.00 -15.78
N ALA A 252 2.57 18.57 -16.83
CA ALA A 252 3.26 19.33 -17.83
C ALA A 252 3.88 20.64 -17.27
N SER A 253 3.18 21.37 -16.36
CA SER A 253 3.71 22.60 -15.75
C SER A 253 4.94 22.34 -14.86
N HIS A 254 5.02 21.16 -14.24
CA HIS A 254 6.16 20.75 -13.41
C HIS A 254 7.23 19.96 -14.18
N ALA A 255 7.11 19.78 -15.51
CA ALA A 255 7.97 18.87 -16.29
C ALA A 255 8.10 17.48 -15.64
N SER A 256 6.98 16.98 -15.08
CA SER A 256 6.87 15.75 -14.31
C SER A 256 5.88 14.78 -14.97
N THR A 257 5.59 13.65 -14.32
CA THR A 257 4.65 12.66 -14.82
C THR A 257 3.31 12.71 -14.09
N MET A 258 2.26 12.23 -14.75
CA MET A 258 0.92 12.11 -14.14
C MET A 258 0.95 11.23 -12.90
N ALA A 259 1.78 10.19 -12.90
CA ALA A 259 1.98 9.31 -11.73
C ALA A 259 2.55 10.10 -10.54
N ALA A 260 3.60 10.89 -10.77
CA ALA A 260 4.23 11.69 -9.72
C ALA A 260 3.25 12.73 -9.13
N VAL A 261 2.47 13.43 -9.97
CA VAL A 261 1.45 14.39 -9.52
C VAL A 261 0.37 13.72 -8.69
N SER A 262 -0.16 12.56 -9.14
CA SER A 262 -1.21 11.84 -8.43
C SER A 262 -0.76 11.34 -7.06
N LEU A 263 0.47 10.85 -6.95
CA LEU A 263 1.06 10.41 -5.69
C LEU A 263 1.43 11.59 -4.78
N ALA A 264 1.91 12.71 -5.35
CA ALA A 264 2.20 13.93 -4.60
C ALA A 264 0.93 14.51 -3.96
N TRP A 265 -0.19 14.57 -4.72
CA TRP A 265 -1.48 14.98 -4.17
C TRP A 265 -1.90 14.07 -3.00
N LEU A 266 -1.74 12.76 -3.15
CA LEU A 266 -2.13 11.79 -2.13
C LEU A 266 -1.28 11.92 -0.86
N ARG A 267 0.01 12.22 -1.00
CA ARG A 267 0.93 12.47 0.13
C ARG A 267 0.52 13.69 0.96
N GLU A 268 -0.09 14.69 0.34
CA GLU A 268 -0.54 15.91 1.03
C GLU A 268 -1.91 15.73 1.75
N GLN A 269 -2.54 14.56 1.64
CA GLN A 269 -3.79 14.32 2.33
C GLN A 269 -3.57 14.05 3.83
N PRO A 270 -4.54 14.43 4.69
CA PRO A 270 -4.43 14.21 6.14
C PRO A 270 -4.13 12.74 6.47
N HIS A 271 -3.21 12.53 7.43
CA HIS A 271 -2.77 11.22 7.93
C HIS A 271 -2.07 10.32 6.91
N VAL A 272 -1.97 10.69 5.63
CA VAL A 272 -1.24 9.91 4.64
C VAL A 272 0.26 10.00 4.91
N VAL A 273 0.88 8.85 5.16
CA VAL A 273 2.31 8.72 5.44
C VAL A 273 3.09 8.42 4.17
N ALA A 274 2.67 7.39 3.45
CA ALA A 274 3.33 6.95 2.23
C ALA A 274 2.32 6.23 1.32
N PRO A 275 2.00 6.79 0.14
CA PRO A 275 1.23 6.07 -0.87
C PRO A 275 1.97 4.82 -1.34
N ILE A 276 1.24 3.72 -1.57
CA ILE A 276 1.81 2.47 -2.08
C ILE A 276 1.64 2.42 -3.60
N ALA A 277 2.75 2.42 -4.31
CA ALA A 277 2.76 2.31 -5.76
C ALA A 277 3.77 1.26 -6.23
N SER A 278 3.42 0.51 -7.29
CA SER A 278 4.24 -0.56 -7.83
C SER A 278 4.80 -0.19 -9.20
N ALA A 279 6.05 -0.52 -9.43
CA ALA A 279 6.69 -0.50 -10.73
C ALA A 279 6.72 -1.94 -11.29
N SER A 280 6.26 -2.14 -12.53
CA SER A 280 6.38 -3.42 -13.24
C SER A 280 7.61 -3.46 -14.17
N ARG A 281 8.33 -2.35 -14.26
CA ARG A 281 9.58 -2.17 -15.00
C ARG A 281 10.44 -1.14 -14.29
N VAL A 282 11.76 -1.30 -14.38
CA VAL A 282 12.71 -0.40 -13.71
C VAL A 282 12.56 1.06 -14.16
N GLU A 283 12.21 1.30 -15.43
CA GLU A 283 12.02 2.66 -15.96
C GLU A 283 10.91 3.45 -15.25
N HIS A 284 9.95 2.77 -14.62
CA HIS A 284 8.87 3.42 -13.88
C HIS A 284 9.30 3.90 -12.49
N VAL A 285 10.42 3.42 -11.95
CA VAL A 285 10.85 3.73 -10.57
C VAL A 285 11.16 5.22 -10.41
N ALA A 286 11.80 5.83 -11.40
CA ALA A 286 12.12 7.26 -11.38
C ALA A 286 10.86 8.13 -11.26
N ASP A 287 9.77 7.77 -11.96
CA ASP A 287 8.49 8.48 -11.89
C ASP A 287 7.86 8.37 -10.50
N LEU A 288 7.99 7.20 -9.85
CA LEU A 288 7.48 7.00 -8.50
C LEU A 288 8.30 7.81 -7.49
N LEU A 289 9.63 7.76 -7.56
CA LEU A 289 10.53 8.49 -6.67
C LEU A 289 10.34 10.02 -6.79
N ALA A 290 10.08 10.52 -8.00
CA ALA A 290 9.81 11.94 -8.22
C ALA A 290 8.62 12.44 -7.38
N SER A 291 7.63 11.59 -7.06
CA SER A 291 6.49 11.97 -6.23
C SER A 291 6.88 12.34 -4.80
N ALA A 292 7.97 11.80 -4.28
CA ALA A 292 8.42 12.03 -2.91
C ALA A 292 8.94 13.46 -2.67
N THR A 293 9.35 14.14 -3.74
CA THR A 293 9.92 15.50 -3.68
C THR A 293 9.14 16.52 -4.51
N LEU A 294 8.15 16.11 -5.28
CA LEU A 294 7.31 17.01 -6.05
C LEU A 294 6.42 17.83 -5.11
N GLU A 295 6.61 19.13 -5.11
CA GLU A 295 5.80 20.08 -4.37
C GLU A 295 4.73 20.67 -5.29
N LEU A 296 3.45 20.39 -4.97
CA LEU A 296 2.31 21.02 -5.62
C LEU A 296 1.93 22.30 -4.90
N THR A 297 1.57 23.32 -5.65
CA THR A 297 1.06 24.57 -5.07
C THR A 297 -0.31 24.36 -4.41
N HIS A 298 -0.70 25.25 -3.50
CA HIS A 298 -2.01 25.19 -2.87
C HIS A 298 -3.16 25.20 -3.90
N ASP A 299 -3.06 26.04 -4.93
CA ASP A 299 -4.08 26.12 -5.99
C ASP A 299 -4.19 24.82 -6.79
N GLU A 300 -3.06 24.14 -7.06
CA GLU A 300 -3.04 22.84 -7.75
C GLU A 300 -3.63 21.73 -6.88
N LEU A 301 -3.34 21.72 -5.57
CA LEU A 301 -3.94 20.78 -4.62
C LEU A 301 -5.46 20.98 -4.52
N GLU A 302 -5.90 22.24 -4.45
CA GLU A 302 -7.32 22.59 -4.42
C GLU A 302 -8.00 22.19 -5.73
N GLU A 303 -7.42 22.49 -6.89
CA GLU A 303 -7.98 22.13 -8.19
C GLU A 303 -8.13 20.61 -8.35
N LEU A 304 -7.09 19.84 -7.98
CA LEU A 304 -7.15 18.38 -7.98
C LEU A 304 -8.24 17.86 -7.04
N SER A 305 -8.38 18.46 -5.87
CA SER A 305 -9.39 18.08 -4.89
C SER A 305 -10.80 18.39 -5.37
N VAL A 306 -11.01 19.54 -6.01
CA VAL A 306 -12.33 19.95 -6.55
C VAL A 306 -12.74 19.07 -7.74
N VAL A 307 -11.85 18.84 -8.72
CA VAL A 307 -12.19 18.02 -9.90
C VAL A 307 -12.43 16.56 -9.57
N SER A 308 -11.87 16.07 -8.47
CA SER A 308 -12.03 14.70 -7.97
C SER A 308 -13.00 14.57 -6.80
N GLU A 309 -13.75 15.63 -6.51
CA GLU A 309 -14.74 15.63 -5.43
C GLU A 309 -15.78 14.53 -5.65
N TRP A 310 -15.97 13.70 -4.62
CA TRP A 310 -17.00 12.68 -4.63
C TRP A 310 -18.32 13.23 -4.07
N THR A 311 -19.43 12.72 -4.56
CA THR A 311 -20.75 13.05 -4.02
C THR A 311 -21.41 11.81 -3.41
N PRO A 312 -22.25 11.94 -2.38
CA PRO A 312 -22.95 10.80 -1.77
C PRO A 312 -23.81 9.98 -2.74
N SER A 313 -24.10 10.50 -3.94
CA SER A 313 -24.81 9.80 -5.00
C SER A 313 -23.92 8.84 -5.81
N ASP A 314 -22.62 8.81 -5.55
CA ASP A 314 -21.64 7.98 -6.27
C ASP A 314 -21.38 6.63 -5.57
N ILE A 315 -22.20 6.30 -4.55
CA ILE A 315 -22.18 5.05 -3.77
C ILE A 315 -23.23 4.06 -4.29
#